data_27f07efeb0230100c2797667e3697615
#
_entry.id   27f07efeb0230100c2797667e3697615
#
_cell.length_a   1.000
_cell.length_b   1.000
_cell.length_c   1.000
_cell.angle_alpha   90.00
_cell.angle_beta   90.00
_cell.angle_gamma   90.00
#
_symmetry.space_group_name_H-M   'P 1'
#
loop_
_entity.id
_entity.type
_entity.pdbx_description
1 polymer ?
#
loop_
_entity_poly.entity_id
_entity_poly.type
_entity_poly.pdbx_seq_one_letter_code
_entity_poly.pdbx_strand_id
1 'polypeptide(L)'
;MLIGILITLLVFSTLGLRPKTDELGHLVVRSLTIEDDRGVIMGYLGNGYMQTYNQYGEPTLFIGTGKDGGGYMRAYNGNGDESAYVGTGRMGGGYIRTYNNSQKETAYLGTGSDHAGQLRIYNKEGETSSYLGEGYYQAYNQFGERTLFLGTGTSGGGYLRTYNFNGQETVYLGTGADSSGQMRVYDAAGETGTFLGSGYFRTYNQFGKMTTYLGNGRDGGGYLRTNNKFETETSFLGTNNSNEGLIN
;
A
#
# COMPACT_ATOMS: atom_id res chain seq x y z
N MET A 1 49.61 31.05 36.76
CA MET A 1 48.87 29.92 36.17
C MET A 1 48.63 28.79 37.17
N LEU A 2 49.57 28.34 37.94
CA LEU A 2 49.41 27.25 38.94
C LEU A 2 48.38 27.55 40.05
N ILE A 3 48.26 28.82 40.54
CA ILE A 3 47.34 29.23 41.60
C ILE A 3 45.86 29.16 41.13
N GLY A 4 45.57 29.51 39.88
CA GLY A 4 44.23 29.44 39.32
C GLY A 4 43.68 27.99 39.21
N ILE A 5 44.55 27.05 38.82
CA ILE A 5 44.19 25.63 38.74
C ILE A 5 43.93 25.03 40.12
N LEU A 6 44.73 25.45 41.15
CA LEU A 6 44.56 24.97 42.52
C LEU A 6 43.22 25.47 43.15
N ILE A 7 42.82 26.72 42.87
CA ILE A 7 41.54 27.28 43.35
C ILE A 7 40.38 26.57 42.66
N THR A 8 40.45 26.31 41.39
CA THR A 8 39.37 25.58 40.67
C THR A 8 39.22 24.14 41.20
N LEU A 9 40.32 23.44 41.42
CA LEU A 9 40.29 22.11 42.06
C LEU A 9 39.79 22.12 43.48
N LEU A 10 40.13 23.16 44.27
CA LEU A 10 39.63 23.30 45.65
C LEU A 10 38.14 23.60 45.70
N VAL A 11 37.63 24.44 44.81
CA VAL A 11 36.18 24.75 44.69
C VAL A 11 35.40 23.50 44.31
N PHE A 12 35.91 22.71 43.40
CA PHE A 12 35.25 21.41 43.03
C PHE A 12 35.27 20.40 44.19
N SER A 13 36.34 20.37 44.99
CA SER A 13 36.46 19.42 46.11
C SER A 13 35.65 19.87 47.34
N THR A 14 35.46 21.21 47.58
CA THR A 14 34.71 21.74 48.73
C THR A 14 33.19 21.81 48.51
N LEU A 15 32.75 21.88 47.24
CA LEU A 15 31.32 21.91 46.94
C LEU A 15 30.69 20.52 46.86
N GLY A 16 31.47 19.45 47.16
CA GLY A 16 30.93 18.10 47.13
C GLY A 16 30.40 17.63 45.76
N LEU A 17 30.81 18.36 44.68
CA LEU A 17 30.51 18.01 43.29
C LEU A 17 31.41 16.85 42.77
N ARG A 18 31.60 15.82 43.60
CA ARG A 18 31.97 14.52 43.05
C ARG A 18 30.71 14.00 42.37
N PRO A 19 30.69 13.82 41.05
CA PRO A 19 29.61 13.08 40.44
C PRO A 19 29.58 11.72 41.13
N LYS A 20 28.59 11.44 41.96
CA LYS A 20 28.23 10.07 42.28
C LYS A 20 27.97 9.45 40.94
N THR A 21 28.75 8.46 40.60
CA THR A 21 28.69 7.76 39.32
C THR A 21 27.34 7.07 39.05
N ASP A 22 26.39 7.13 39.99
CA ASP A 22 25.14 6.38 39.91
C ASP A 22 23.84 7.23 39.92
N GLU A 23 23.91 8.56 40.11
CA GLU A 23 22.73 9.43 40.06
C GLU A 23 23.10 10.79 39.47
N LEU A 24 23.13 10.87 38.12
CA LEU A 24 22.95 12.15 37.46
C LEU A 24 21.49 12.57 37.72
N GLY A 25 21.32 13.43 38.73
CA GLY A 25 20.04 14.10 38.96
C GLY A 25 19.59 14.86 37.71
N HIS A 26 18.46 15.54 37.78
CA HIS A 26 17.88 16.29 36.66
C HIS A 26 18.91 17.29 36.09
N LEU A 27 19.40 17.06 34.86
CA LEU A 27 20.21 18.01 34.11
C LEU A 27 19.27 18.93 33.31
N VAL A 28 19.18 20.21 33.69
CA VAL A 28 18.42 21.24 32.97
C VAL A 28 19.37 22.04 32.10
N VAL A 29 19.35 21.87 30.82
CA VAL A 29 20.14 22.62 29.82
C VAL A 29 19.23 23.26 28.78
N ARG A 30 19.64 24.39 28.19
CA ARG A 30 18.93 25.00 27.06
C ARG A 30 19.23 24.25 25.75
N SER A 31 20.44 23.74 25.61
CA SER A 31 20.89 22.93 24.49
C SER A 31 22.07 22.07 24.91
N LEU A 32 22.25 20.94 24.20
CA LEU A 32 23.37 20.03 24.32
C LEU A 32 23.96 19.81 22.92
N THR A 33 25.26 20.06 22.77
CA THR A 33 26.01 19.71 21.57
C THR A 33 26.95 18.56 21.93
N ILE A 34 27.00 17.53 21.09
CA ILE A 34 27.87 16.37 21.21
C ILE A 34 28.89 16.45 20.09
N GLU A 35 30.18 16.43 20.44
CA GLU A 35 31.31 16.50 19.50
C GLU A 35 32.17 15.25 19.62
N ASP A 36 32.81 14.88 18.54
CA ASP A 36 33.88 13.85 18.56
C ASP A 36 35.21 14.42 19.07
N ASP A 37 36.23 13.57 19.20
CA ASP A 37 37.56 13.94 19.68
C ASP A 37 38.25 15.02 18.82
N ARG A 38 37.78 15.28 17.62
CA ARG A 38 38.27 16.29 16.68
C ARG A 38 37.51 17.60 16.72
N GLY A 39 36.45 17.69 17.56
CA GLY A 39 35.55 18.84 17.62
C GLY A 39 34.49 18.88 16.53
N VAL A 40 34.25 17.76 15.84
CA VAL A 40 33.14 17.66 14.84
C VAL A 40 31.84 17.40 15.58
N ILE A 41 30.82 18.21 15.28
CA ILE A 41 29.47 18.04 15.87
C ILE A 41 28.85 16.75 15.34
N MET A 42 28.56 15.82 16.25
CA MET A 42 27.90 14.54 15.98
C MET A 42 26.42 14.55 16.38
N GLY A 43 26.03 15.47 17.27
CA GLY A 43 24.65 15.56 17.72
C GLY A 43 24.31 16.91 18.34
N TYR A 44 23.05 17.28 18.27
CA TYR A 44 22.47 18.48 18.88
C TYR A 44 21.09 18.16 19.45
N LEU A 45 20.84 18.64 20.66
CA LEU A 45 19.54 18.65 21.29
C LEU A 45 19.25 20.06 21.83
N GLY A 46 18.19 20.70 21.39
CA GLY A 46 17.81 22.06 21.82
C GLY A 46 16.73 22.64 20.88
N ASN A 47 16.19 23.79 21.26
CA ASN A 47 15.19 24.51 20.46
C ASN A 47 14.00 23.65 19.98
N GLY A 48 13.63 22.60 20.74
CA GLY A 48 12.51 21.71 20.40
C GLY A 48 12.83 20.63 19.37
N TYR A 49 14.11 20.40 19.05
CA TYR A 49 14.51 19.30 18.16
C TYR A 49 15.80 18.59 18.62
N MET A 50 15.98 17.39 18.15
CA MET A 50 17.19 16.59 18.18
C MET A 50 17.68 16.35 16.76
N GLN A 51 18.99 16.48 16.52
CA GLN A 51 19.59 16.18 15.22
C GLN A 51 20.94 15.47 15.42
N THR A 52 21.22 14.48 14.59
CA THR A 52 22.53 13.81 14.55
C THR A 52 23.18 14.01 13.18
N TYR A 53 24.52 13.90 13.16
CA TYR A 53 25.32 14.13 11.97
C TYR A 53 26.33 12.99 11.76
N ASN A 54 26.76 12.80 10.55
CA ASN A 54 27.88 11.92 10.23
C ASN A 54 29.23 12.66 10.38
N GLN A 55 30.33 11.95 10.16
CA GLN A 55 31.69 12.51 10.26
C GLN A 55 32.01 13.62 9.24
N TYR A 56 31.16 13.82 8.25
CA TYR A 56 31.29 14.85 7.22
C TYR A 56 30.41 16.07 7.48
N GLY A 57 29.67 16.07 8.63
CA GLY A 57 28.73 17.14 8.98
C GLY A 57 27.36 17.04 8.31
N GLU A 58 27.09 15.93 7.57
CA GLU A 58 25.80 15.72 6.96
C GLU A 58 24.78 15.21 8.00
N PRO A 59 23.51 15.68 7.98
CA PRO A 59 22.51 15.18 8.87
C PRO A 59 22.23 13.69 8.63
N THR A 60 21.99 12.94 9.71
CA THR A 60 21.62 11.52 9.66
C THR A 60 20.24 11.25 10.24
N LEU A 61 19.84 12.02 11.26
CA LEU A 61 18.53 11.93 11.89
C LEU A 61 18.08 13.32 12.34
N PHE A 62 16.80 13.63 12.19
CA PHE A 62 16.13 14.77 12.79
C PHE A 62 14.85 14.32 13.50
N ILE A 63 14.62 14.76 14.72
CA ILE A 63 13.37 14.59 15.47
C ILE A 63 12.97 15.95 16.02
N GLY A 64 11.76 16.43 15.71
CA GLY A 64 11.36 17.76 16.19
C GLY A 64 9.93 18.12 15.81
N THR A 65 9.63 19.40 15.98
CA THR A 65 8.32 19.97 15.68
C THR A 65 8.35 20.70 14.35
N GLY A 66 7.36 20.43 13.49
CA GLY A 66 7.15 21.13 12.22
C GLY A 66 6.52 22.51 12.39
N LYS A 67 6.47 23.28 11.29
CA LYS A 67 5.87 24.62 11.27
C LYS A 67 4.40 24.66 11.68
N ASP A 68 3.69 23.54 11.43
CA ASP A 68 2.26 23.39 11.75
C ASP A 68 2.03 22.82 13.17
N GLY A 69 3.10 22.73 14.01
CA GLY A 69 3.04 22.26 15.39
C GLY A 69 3.08 20.75 15.57
N GLY A 70 3.00 19.95 14.49
CA GLY A 70 3.08 18.50 14.53
C GLY A 70 4.51 18.00 14.68
N GLY A 71 4.70 16.89 15.43
CA GLY A 71 5.99 16.23 15.55
C GLY A 71 6.35 15.41 14.33
N TYR A 72 7.65 15.34 13.99
CA TYR A 72 8.14 14.46 12.93
C TYR A 72 9.57 13.97 13.16
N MET A 73 9.91 12.89 12.48
CA MET A 73 11.24 12.33 12.40
C MET A 73 11.64 12.24 10.91
N ARG A 74 12.88 12.56 10.59
CA ARG A 74 13.50 12.33 9.28
C ARG A 74 14.78 11.54 9.45
N ALA A 75 14.97 10.53 8.62
CA ALA A 75 16.25 9.86 8.44
C ALA A 75 16.85 10.28 7.10
N TYR A 76 18.17 10.38 7.07
CA TYR A 76 18.92 10.80 5.89
C TYR A 76 19.94 9.74 5.50
N ASN A 77 20.27 9.64 4.23
CA ASN A 77 21.34 8.79 3.75
C ASN A 77 22.72 9.46 4.00
N GLY A 78 23.80 8.78 3.62
CA GLY A 78 25.17 9.29 3.81
C GLY A 78 25.51 10.55 3.02
N ASN A 79 24.68 10.97 2.08
CA ASN A 79 24.84 12.20 1.30
C ASN A 79 23.99 13.37 1.85
N GLY A 80 23.27 13.16 2.96
CA GLY A 80 22.37 14.14 3.53
C GLY A 80 20.99 14.21 2.87
N ASP A 81 20.66 13.28 1.95
CA ASP A 81 19.37 13.21 1.32
C ASP A 81 18.35 12.49 2.22
N GLU A 82 17.11 12.98 2.27
CA GLU A 82 16.04 12.34 3.04
C GLU A 82 15.74 10.92 2.50
N SER A 83 15.80 9.92 3.37
CA SER A 83 15.51 8.52 3.04
C SER A 83 14.21 8.04 3.64
N ALA A 84 13.78 8.62 4.79
CA ALA A 84 12.51 8.32 5.42
C ALA A 84 11.96 9.52 6.21
N TYR A 85 10.65 9.61 6.24
CA TYR A 85 9.89 10.56 7.05
C TYR A 85 8.80 9.84 7.84
N VAL A 86 8.65 10.18 9.11
CA VAL A 86 7.53 9.75 9.96
C VAL A 86 7.01 10.98 10.69
N GLY A 87 5.74 11.29 10.55
CA GLY A 87 5.24 12.48 11.26
C GLY A 87 3.83 12.88 10.89
N THR A 88 3.48 14.08 11.30
CA THR A 88 2.17 14.67 11.09
C THR A 88 2.16 15.49 9.80
N GLY A 89 1.15 15.27 8.97
CA GLY A 89 0.89 16.05 7.77
C GLY A 89 0.20 17.39 8.08
N ARG A 90 0.15 18.27 7.08
CA ARG A 90 -0.45 19.61 7.18
C ARG A 90 -1.91 19.60 7.66
N MET A 91 -2.65 18.53 7.40
CA MET A 91 -4.04 18.35 7.82
C MET A 91 -4.20 17.59 9.15
N GLY A 92 -3.09 17.37 9.89
CA GLY A 92 -3.09 16.69 11.18
C GLY A 92 -3.02 15.17 11.09
N GLY A 93 -3.19 14.55 9.92
CA GLY A 93 -3.06 13.10 9.75
C GLY A 93 -1.59 12.64 9.81
N GLY A 94 -1.34 11.50 10.46
CA GLY A 94 0.00 10.90 10.50
C GLY A 94 0.34 10.15 9.23
N TYR A 95 1.63 10.14 8.84
CA TYR A 95 2.11 9.33 7.73
C TYR A 95 3.58 8.94 7.85
N ILE A 96 3.95 7.90 7.12
CA ILE A 96 5.31 7.42 6.88
C ILE A 96 5.58 7.52 5.38
N ARG A 97 6.75 8.01 5.00
CA ARG A 97 7.26 8.00 3.63
C ARG A 97 8.66 7.43 3.58
N THR A 98 8.98 6.77 2.49
CA THR A 98 10.35 6.36 2.17
C THR A 98 10.72 6.86 0.77
N TYR A 99 12.02 7.09 0.55
CA TYR A 99 12.54 7.64 -0.70
C TYR A 99 13.71 6.79 -1.21
N ASN A 100 13.88 6.73 -2.51
CA ASN A 100 15.06 6.14 -3.13
C ASN A 100 16.21 7.17 -3.24
N ASN A 101 17.36 6.73 -3.73
CA ASN A 101 18.55 7.60 -3.91
C ASN A 101 18.35 8.74 -4.92
N SER A 102 17.29 8.70 -5.74
CA SER A 102 16.90 9.77 -6.65
C SER A 102 15.85 10.70 -6.07
N GLN A 103 15.61 10.63 -4.74
CA GLN A 103 14.61 11.41 -4.00
C GLN A 103 13.18 11.22 -4.51
N LYS A 104 12.90 10.06 -5.14
CA LYS A 104 11.54 9.65 -5.51
C LYS A 104 10.93 8.88 -4.36
N GLU A 105 9.68 9.19 -4.04
CA GLU A 105 8.91 8.45 -3.04
C GLU A 105 8.76 6.99 -3.47
N THR A 106 9.02 6.04 -2.57
CA THR A 106 8.92 4.61 -2.81
C THR A 106 7.77 3.97 -2.07
N ALA A 107 7.39 4.51 -0.91
CA ALA A 107 6.22 4.09 -0.16
C ALA A 107 5.61 5.26 0.63
N TYR A 108 4.29 5.24 0.77
CA TYR A 108 3.50 6.09 1.64
C TYR A 108 2.53 5.22 2.45
N LEU A 109 2.54 5.36 3.76
CA LEU A 109 1.54 4.78 4.67
C LEU A 109 1.00 5.91 5.54
N GLY A 110 -0.28 6.16 5.50
CA GLY A 110 -0.84 7.25 6.31
C GLY A 110 -2.27 7.62 5.95
N THR A 111 -2.68 8.78 6.41
CA THR A 111 -4.02 9.33 6.18
C THR A 111 -4.09 10.00 4.81
N GLY A 112 -5.06 9.61 4.00
CA GLY A 112 -5.39 10.24 2.71
C GLY A 112 -6.09 11.60 2.87
N SER A 113 -6.37 12.27 1.74
CA SER A 113 -7.10 13.54 1.70
C SER A 113 -8.56 13.43 2.16
N ASP A 114 -9.11 12.24 2.10
CA ASP A 114 -10.45 11.85 2.57
C ASP A 114 -10.50 11.41 4.04
N HIS A 115 -9.35 11.53 4.75
CA HIS A 115 -9.13 11.09 6.13
C HIS A 115 -9.11 9.57 6.33
N ALA A 116 -9.19 8.75 5.27
CA ALA A 116 -9.03 7.31 5.36
C ALA A 116 -7.55 6.89 5.39
N GLY A 117 -7.27 5.74 6.00
CA GLY A 117 -5.94 5.14 5.97
C GLY A 117 -5.63 4.57 4.59
N GLN A 118 -4.40 4.77 4.11
CA GLN A 118 -3.95 4.23 2.82
C GLN A 118 -2.49 3.81 2.85
N LEU A 119 -2.18 2.82 2.01
CA LEU A 119 -0.81 2.42 1.65
C LEU A 119 -0.63 2.61 0.14
N ARG A 120 0.42 3.31 -0.27
CA ARG A 120 0.86 3.42 -1.67
C ARG A 120 2.28 2.92 -1.81
N ILE A 121 2.53 2.16 -2.84
CA ILE A 121 3.87 1.77 -3.28
C ILE A 121 4.10 2.41 -4.65
N TYR A 122 5.29 2.92 -4.85
CA TYR A 122 5.66 3.63 -6.06
C TYR A 122 6.77 2.88 -6.80
N ASN A 123 6.82 3.03 -8.10
CA ASN A 123 7.92 2.54 -8.91
C ASN A 123 9.17 3.45 -8.76
N LYS A 124 10.25 3.13 -9.43
CA LYS A 124 11.51 3.88 -9.36
C LYS A 124 11.41 5.33 -9.90
N GLU A 125 10.39 5.61 -10.72
CA GLU A 125 10.08 6.93 -11.26
C GLU A 125 9.22 7.77 -10.30
N GLY A 126 8.68 7.18 -9.22
CA GLY A 126 7.80 7.82 -8.26
C GLY A 126 6.32 7.78 -8.66
N GLU A 127 5.94 6.93 -9.61
CA GLU A 127 4.56 6.71 -10.01
C GLU A 127 3.93 5.58 -9.19
N THR A 128 2.64 5.67 -8.88
CA THR A 128 1.95 4.64 -8.08
C THR A 128 1.95 3.29 -8.81
N SER A 129 2.55 2.26 -8.20
CA SER A 129 2.52 0.88 -8.68
C SER A 129 1.47 0.04 -7.97
N SER A 130 1.13 0.37 -6.70
CA SER A 130 -0.01 -0.23 -6.01
C SER A 130 -0.61 0.70 -4.96
N TYR A 131 -1.88 0.50 -4.68
CA TYR A 131 -2.66 1.25 -3.70
C TYR A 131 -3.54 0.30 -2.89
N LEU A 132 -3.57 0.48 -1.57
CA LEU A 132 -4.49 -0.16 -0.64
C LEU A 132 -5.14 0.93 0.22
N GLY A 133 -6.45 1.01 0.21
CA GLY A 133 -7.22 1.98 1.00
C GLY A 133 -8.70 1.87 0.67
N GLU A 134 -9.55 2.51 1.47
CA GLU A 134 -11.01 2.60 1.25
C GLU A 134 -11.71 1.26 0.93
N GLY A 135 -11.17 0.13 1.46
CA GLY A 135 -11.74 -1.20 1.23
C GLY A 135 -11.39 -1.84 -0.11
N TYR A 136 -10.40 -1.32 -0.84
CA TYR A 136 -9.91 -1.93 -2.08
C TYR A 136 -8.39 -1.92 -2.21
N TYR A 137 -7.90 -2.81 -3.05
CA TYR A 137 -6.53 -2.88 -3.53
C TYR A 137 -6.49 -2.71 -5.05
N GLN A 138 -5.53 -1.94 -5.55
CA GLN A 138 -5.26 -1.76 -6.98
C GLN A 138 -3.77 -1.97 -7.25
N ALA A 139 -3.47 -2.59 -8.40
CA ALA A 139 -2.12 -2.64 -8.95
C ALA A 139 -2.10 -2.02 -10.36
N TYR A 140 -0.96 -1.45 -10.71
CA TYR A 140 -0.74 -0.73 -11.95
C TYR A 140 0.50 -1.28 -12.66
N ASN A 141 0.53 -1.23 -13.97
CA ASN A 141 1.70 -1.55 -14.77
C ASN A 141 2.69 -0.37 -14.80
N GLN A 142 3.80 -0.55 -15.51
CA GLN A 142 4.84 0.48 -15.68
C GLN A 142 4.38 1.74 -16.46
N PHE A 143 3.19 1.71 -17.06
CA PHE A 143 2.59 2.82 -17.80
C PHE A 143 1.51 3.56 -17.00
N GLY A 144 1.31 3.17 -15.72
CA GLY A 144 0.29 3.74 -14.85
C GLY A 144 -1.13 3.20 -15.10
N GLU A 145 -1.27 2.17 -15.94
CA GLU A 145 -2.57 1.56 -16.23
C GLU A 145 -2.90 0.49 -15.19
N ARG A 146 -4.15 0.46 -14.74
CA ARG A 146 -4.61 -0.49 -13.75
C ARG A 146 -4.65 -1.90 -14.34
N THR A 147 -3.99 -2.86 -13.66
CA THR A 147 -3.94 -4.28 -14.04
C THR A 147 -4.77 -5.17 -13.14
N LEU A 148 -4.99 -4.74 -11.89
CA LEU A 148 -5.76 -5.47 -10.89
C LEU A 148 -6.62 -4.53 -10.07
N PHE A 149 -7.83 -4.95 -9.75
CA PHE A 149 -8.69 -4.40 -8.71
C PHE A 149 -9.22 -5.55 -7.84
N LEU A 150 -9.13 -5.40 -6.52
CA LEU A 150 -9.75 -6.28 -5.53
C LEU A 150 -10.44 -5.39 -4.50
N GLY A 151 -11.72 -5.54 -4.30
CA GLY A 151 -12.43 -4.68 -3.34
C GLY A 151 -13.92 -4.89 -3.33
N THR A 152 -14.61 -3.94 -2.73
CA THR A 152 -16.06 -3.95 -2.57
C THR A 152 -16.71 -3.07 -3.64
N GLY A 153 -17.75 -3.59 -4.27
CA GLY A 153 -18.58 -2.83 -5.20
C GLY A 153 -19.60 -1.92 -4.50
N THR A 154 -20.21 -1.03 -5.25
CA THR A 154 -21.24 -0.08 -4.75
C THR A 154 -22.45 -0.77 -4.11
N SER A 155 -22.72 -2.03 -4.49
CA SER A 155 -23.77 -2.87 -3.91
C SER A 155 -23.31 -3.66 -2.67
N GLY A 156 -22.10 -3.44 -2.16
CA GLY A 156 -21.54 -4.13 -0.99
C GLY A 156 -20.93 -5.50 -1.26
N GLY A 157 -21.06 -6.05 -2.47
CA GLY A 157 -20.44 -7.33 -2.85
C GLY A 157 -18.95 -7.19 -3.19
N GLY A 158 -18.12 -8.13 -2.74
CA GLY A 158 -16.71 -8.17 -3.09
C GLY A 158 -16.46 -8.69 -4.50
N TYR A 159 -15.43 -8.16 -5.18
CA TYR A 159 -15.00 -8.66 -6.48
C TYR A 159 -13.51 -8.44 -6.76
N LEU A 160 -13.01 -9.27 -7.66
CA LEU A 160 -11.69 -9.14 -8.28
C LEU A 160 -11.88 -8.90 -9.77
N ARG A 161 -11.11 -7.96 -10.33
CA ARG A 161 -11.01 -7.70 -11.77
C ARG A 161 -9.55 -7.67 -12.19
N THR A 162 -9.26 -8.25 -13.33
CA THR A 162 -7.98 -8.08 -14.01
C THR A 162 -8.19 -7.37 -15.35
N TYR A 163 -7.16 -6.66 -15.80
CA TYR A 163 -7.21 -5.85 -17.00
C TYR A 163 -5.99 -6.14 -17.88
N ASN A 164 -6.18 -6.06 -19.20
CA ASN A 164 -5.07 -6.11 -20.15
C ASN A 164 -4.36 -4.74 -20.25
N PHE A 165 -3.32 -4.66 -21.07
CA PHE A 165 -2.54 -3.43 -21.27
C PHE A 165 -3.32 -2.29 -21.95
N ASN A 166 -4.51 -2.55 -22.53
CA ASN A 166 -5.41 -1.54 -23.07
C ASN A 166 -6.46 -1.06 -22.05
N GLY A 167 -6.38 -1.53 -20.78
CA GLY A 167 -7.35 -1.20 -19.74
C GLY A 167 -8.69 -1.95 -19.86
N GLN A 168 -8.80 -2.93 -20.79
CA GLN A 168 -10.00 -3.75 -20.91
C GLN A 168 -10.00 -4.86 -19.86
N GLU A 169 -11.16 -5.11 -19.27
CA GLU A 169 -11.37 -6.18 -18.30
C GLU A 169 -11.15 -7.57 -18.98
N THR A 170 -10.37 -8.43 -18.32
CA THR A 170 -10.06 -9.78 -18.81
C THR A 170 -10.70 -10.85 -17.95
N VAL A 171 -10.83 -10.60 -16.64
CA VAL A 171 -11.51 -11.49 -15.69
C VAL A 171 -12.33 -10.66 -14.71
N TYR A 172 -13.53 -11.11 -14.41
CA TYR A 172 -14.32 -10.71 -13.25
C TYR A 172 -14.59 -11.93 -12.39
N LEU A 173 -14.35 -11.85 -11.09
CA LEU A 173 -14.74 -12.83 -10.10
C LEU A 173 -15.39 -12.09 -8.93
N GLY A 174 -16.63 -12.35 -8.61
CA GLY A 174 -17.29 -11.63 -7.53
C GLY A 174 -18.78 -11.84 -7.47
N THR A 175 -19.46 -10.96 -6.76
CA THR A 175 -20.90 -10.99 -6.58
C THR A 175 -21.63 -10.40 -7.80
N GLY A 176 -22.57 -11.13 -8.35
CA GLY A 176 -23.44 -10.70 -9.43
C GLY A 176 -24.58 -9.79 -8.94
N ALA A 177 -25.37 -9.27 -9.89
CA ALA A 177 -26.52 -8.40 -9.59
C ALA A 177 -27.63 -9.12 -8.80
N ASP A 178 -27.70 -10.44 -8.90
CA ASP A 178 -28.61 -11.32 -8.16
C ASP A 178 -28.05 -11.76 -6.80
N SER A 179 -26.93 -11.16 -6.35
CA SER A 179 -26.19 -11.50 -5.13
C SER A 179 -25.53 -12.89 -5.14
N SER A 180 -25.57 -13.61 -6.26
CA SER A 180 -24.83 -14.88 -6.42
C SER A 180 -23.38 -14.65 -6.79
N GLY A 181 -22.51 -15.63 -6.49
CA GLY A 181 -21.12 -15.66 -6.97
C GLY A 181 -21.07 -15.90 -8.47
N GLN A 182 -20.21 -15.17 -9.18
CA GLN A 182 -19.99 -15.37 -10.62
C GLN A 182 -18.53 -15.13 -11.02
N MET A 183 -18.16 -15.81 -12.11
CA MET A 183 -16.90 -15.58 -12.81
C MET A 183 -17.19 -15.30 -14.28
N ARG A 184 -16.53 -14.30 -14.85
CA ARG A 184 -16.52 -13.99 -16.28
C ARG A 184 -15.08 -13.93 -16.77
N VAL A 185 -14.84 -14.51 -17.92
CA VAL A 185 -13.61 -14.33 -18.70
C VAL A 185 -13.99 -13.65 -20.00
N TYR A 186 -13.28 -12.59 -20.32
CA TYR A 186 -13.54 -11.78 -21.50
C TYR A 186 -12.52 -12.07 -22.58
N ASP A 187 -12.90 -11.93 -23.82
CA ASP A 187 -12.01 -12.01 -24.96
C ASP A 187 -11.22 -10.70 -25.20
N ALA A 188 -10.40 -10.68 -26.24
CA ALA A 188 -9.59 -9.50 -26.57
C ALA A 188 -10.41 -8.27 -26.99
N ALA A 189 -11.67 -8.45 -27.36
CA ALA A 189 -12.60 -7.37 -27.68
C ALA A 189 -13.36 -6.83 -26.44
N GLY A 190 -13.18 -7.49 -25.28
CA GLY A 190 -13.90 -7.16 -24.05
C GLY A 190 -15.29 -7.79 -23.97
N GLU A 191 -15.63 -8.71 -24.88
CA GLU A 191 -16.88 -9.44 -24.86
C GLU A 191 -16.76 -10.69 -23.96
N THR A 192 -17.88 -11.10 -23.33
CA THR A 192 -17.88 -12.29 -22.48
C THR A 192 -17.61 -13.55 -23.29
N GLY A 193 -16.45 -14.17 -23.08
CA GLY A 193 -16.08 -15.46 -23.67
C GLY A 193 -16.57 -16.64 -22.83
N THR A 194 -16.55 -16.49 -21.49
CA THR A 194 -16.98 -17.54 -20.54
C THR A 194 -17.73 -16.92 -19.37
N PHE A 195 -18.76 -17.58 -18.91
CA PHE A 195 -19.52 -17.24 -17.70
C PHE A 195 -19.71 -18.49 -16.83
N LEU A 196 -19.44 -18.37 -15.53
CA LEU A 196 -19.77 -19.33 -14.48
C LEU A 196 -20.53 -18.61 -13.37
N GLY A 197 -21.71 -19.05 -13.02
CA GLY A 197 -22.51 -18.46 -11.95
C GLY A 197 -23.93 -18.96 -11.97
N SER A 198 -24.70 -18.67 -10.92
CA SER A 198 -26.12 -19.02 -10.79
C SER A 198 -26.45 -20.48 -11.15
N GLY A 199 -25.50 -21.41 -10.86
CA GLY A 199 -25.69 -22.85 -11.11
C GLY A 199 -25.44 -23.30 -12.55
N TYR A 200 -24.83 -22.48 -13.41
CA TYR A 200 -24.47 -22.87 -14.76
C TYR A 200 -23.14 -22.32 -15.25
N PHE A 201 -22.60 -22.98 -16.27
CA PHE A 201 -21.44 -22.58 -17.06
C PHE A 201 -21.84 -22.35 -18.50
N ARG A 202 -21.33 -21.27 -19.11
CA ARG A 202 -21.56 -20.94 -20.54
C ARG A 202 -20.25 -20.54 -21.20
N THR A 203 -20.13 -20.90 -22.48
CA THR A 203 -19.11 -20.33 -23.37
C THR A 203 -19.76 -19.65 -24.56
N TYR A 204 -19.05 -18.66 -25.09
CA TYR A 204 -19.51 -17.83 -26.22
C TYR A 204 -18.43 -17.81 -27.30
N ASN A 205 -18.83 -17.66 -28.54
CA ASN A 205 -17.89 -17.42 -29.64
C ASN A 205 -17.60 -15.94 -29.82
N GLN A 206 -16.69 -15.62 -30.74
CA GLN A 206 -16.28 -14.24 -31.06
C GLN A 206 -17.44 -13.31 -31.54
N PHE A 207 -18.63 -13.83 -31.80
CA PHE A 207 -19.82 -13.08 -32.18
C PHE A 207 -20.83 -12.93 -31.03
N GLY A 208 -20.42 -13.28 -29.79
CA GLY A 208 -21.27 -13.24 -28.60
C GLY A 208 -22.35 -14.34 -28.58
N LYS A 209 -22.28 -15.34 -29.48
CA LYS A 209 -23.25 -16.44 -29.54
C LYS A 209 -22.86 -17.57 -28.61
N MET A 210 -23.81 -18.06 -27.79
CA MET A 210 -23.58 -19.16 -26.86
C MET A 210 -23.26 -20.46 -27.62
N THR A 211 -22.13 -21.08 -27.29
CA THR A 211 -21.68 -22.34 -27.89
C THR A 211 -21.81 -23.51 -26.94
N THR A 212 -21.74 -23.31 -25.63
CA THR A 212 -21.92 -24.39 -24.65
C THR A 212 -22.75 -23.87 -23.47
N TYR A 213 -23.61 -24.73 -22.96
CA TYR A 213 -24.29 -24.59 -21.69
C TYR A 213 -24.14 -25.88 -20.88
N LEU A 214 -23.72 -25.76 -19.62
CA LEU A 214 -23.74 -26.84 -18.63
C LEU A 214 -24.37 -26.29 -17.34
N GLY A 215 -25.42 -26.91 -16.88
CA GLY A 215 -26.10 -26.45 -15.66
C GLY A 215 -27.50 -26.99 -15.50
N ASN A 216 -28.25 -26.34 -14.62
CA ASN A 216 -29.63 -26.74 -14.34
C ASN A 216 -30.59 -26.16 -15.37
N GLY A 217 -31.54 -27.00 -15.82
CA GLY A 217 -32.68 -26.59 -16.59
C GLY A 217 -33.74 -25.92 -15.73
N ARG A 218 -34.81 -25.39 -16.39
CA ARG A 218 -35.92 -24.70 -15.74
C ARG A 218 -36.65 -25.58 -14.71
N ASP A 219 -36.68 -26.90 -14.96
CA ASP A 219 -37.36 -27.89 -14.12
C ASP A 219 -36.42 -28.56 -13.09
N GLY A 220 -35.19 -28.02 -12.92
CA GLY A 220 -34.20 -28.48 -11.94
C GLY A 220 -33.30 -29.62 -12.40
N GLY A 221 -33.57 -30.25 -13.56
CA GLY A 221 -32.72 -31.25 -14.13
C GLY A 221 -31.43 -30.67 -14.73
N GLY A 222 -30.28 -31.35 -14.54
CA GLY A 222 -29.02 -30.94 -15.13
C GLY A 222 -28.93 -31.31 -16.61
N TYR A 223 -28.28 -30.46 -17.45
CA TYR A 223 -27.98 -30.78 -18.84
C TYR A 223 -26.72 -30.08 -19.34
N LEU A 224 -26.14 -30.73 -20.36
CA LEU A 224 -25.12 -30.18 -21.24
C LEU A 224 -25.75 -29.98 -22.63
N ARG A 225 -25.56 -28.79 -23.18
CA ARG A 225 -25.97 -28.45 -24.54
C ARG A 225 -24.82 -27.80 -25.29
N THR A 226 -24.64 -28.22 -26.55
CA THR A 226 -23.75 -27.50 -27.46
C THR A 226 -24.55 -26.89 -28.61
N ASN A 227 -24.09 -25.74 -29.10
CA ASN A 227 -24.70 -25.04 -30.23
C ASN A 227 -23.66 -24.77 -31.32
N ASN A 228 -24.10 -24.67 -32.55
CA ASN A 228 -23.27 -24.17 -33.64
C ASN A 228 -23.07 -22.64 -33.55
N LYS A 229 -22.32 -22.08 -34.51
CA LYS A 229 -22.02 -20.62 -34.53
C LYS A 229 -23.24 -19.71 -34.68
N PHE A 230 -24.41 -20.26 -35.00
CA PHE A 230 -25.68 -19.55 -35.15
C PHE A 230 -26.63 -19.75 -33.95
N GLU A 231 -26.14 -20.33 -32.84
CA GLU A 231 -26.92 -20.71 -31.64
C GLU A 231 -27.95 -21.83 -31.88
N THR A 232 -27.85 -22.56 -32.99
CA THR A 232 -28.68 -23.75 -33.19
C THR A 232 -28.10 -24.94 -32.42
N GLU A 233 -28.91 -25.61 -31.62
CA GLU A 233 -28.51 -26.79 -30.86
C GLU A 233 -27.96 -27.90 -31.78
N THR A 234 -26.81 -28.45 -31.38
CA THR A 234 -26.13 -29.54 -32.11
C THR A 234 -25.99 -30.80 -31.29
N SER A 235 -26.06 -30.70 -29.96
CA SER A 235 -26.16 -31.86 -29.08
C SER A 235 -26.82 -31.48 -27.76
N PHE A 236 -27.47 -32.44 -27.15
CA PHE A 236 -28.06 -32.34 -25.83
C PHE A 236 -27.82 -33.64 -25.06
N LEU A 237 -27.36 -33.49 -23.79
CA LEU A 237 -27.24 -34.58 -22.83
C LEU A 237 -27.83 -34.08 -21.52
N GLY A 238 -28.89 -34.71 -21.06
CA GLY A 238 -29.51 -34.20 -19.81
C GLY A 238 -30.81 -34.92 -19.50
N THR A 239 -31.67 -34.25 -18.74
CA THR A 239 -32.96 -34.74 -18.29
C THR A 239 -34.06 -34.10 -19.12
N ASN A 240 -35.00 -34.90 -19.64
CA ASN A 240 -36.19 -34.41 -20.32
C ASN A 240 -37.27 -33.95 -19.33
N ASN A 241 -38.42 -33.44 -19.84
CA ASN A 241 -39.52 -32.99 -19.03
C ASN A 241 -40.21 -34.09 -18.20
N SER A 242 -39.88 -35.36 -18.47
CA SER A 242 -40.38 -36.54 -17.73
C SER A 242 -39.36 -37.03 -16.68
N ASN A 243 -38.29 -36.24 -16.41
CA ASN A 243 -37.18 -36.63 -15.55
C ASN A 243 -36.37 -37.87 -16.01
N GLU A 244 -36.43 -38.21 -17.29
CA GLU A 244 -35.68 -39.30 -17.90
C GLU A 244 -34.42 -38.76 -18.56
N GLY A 245 -33.32 -39.57 -18.56
CA GLY A 245 -32.11 -39.22 -19.27
C GLY A 245 -32.35 -39.19 -20.79
N LEU A 246 -31.88 -38.11 -21.46
CA LEU A 246 -31.98 -37.93 -22.91
C LEU A 246 -30.61 -37.60 -23.49
N ILE A 247 -30.29 -38.25 -24.61
CA ILE A 247 -29.12 -37.96 -25.45
C ILE A 247 -29.63 -37.69 -26.87
N ASN A 248 -29.36 -36.51 -27.42
CA ASN A 248 -29.64 -36.11 -28.80
C ASN A 248 -28.36 -35.65 -29.50
#